data_535752a039698ef68047b2418e5b2ab4
#
_entry.id   535752a039698ef68047b2418e5b2ab4
#
_cell.length_a   1.000
_cell.length_b   1.000
_cell.length_c   1.000
_cell.angle_alpha   90.00
_cell.angle_beta   90.00
_cell.angle_gamma   90.00
#
_symmetry.space_group_name_H-M   'P 1'
#
loop_
_entity.id
_entity.type
_entity.pdbx_description
1 polymer ?
#
loop_
_entity_poly.entity_id
_entity_poly.type
_entity_poly.pdbx_seq_one_letter_code
_entity_poly.pdbx_strand_id
1 'polypeptide(L)' 'EKIVNDVEQLVKEDSRETNQELRGTTKDIREDMARLKDKLEQAMTELEEKIDKRIKRALENPLGAS' A
#
# COMPACT_ATOMS: atom_id res chain seq x y z
N GLU A 1 -23.75 38.72 16.13
CA GLU A 1 -24.88 38.73 15.21
C GLU A 1 -25.27 37.31 14.81
N LYS A 2 -26.53 37.03 14.75
CA LYS A 2 -27.04 35.68 14.54
C LYS A 2 -26.56 35.07 13.20
N ILE A 3 -26.57 35.85 12.14
CA ILE A 3 -26.14 35.37 10.80
C ILE A 3 -24.66 34.99 10.82
N VAL A 4 -23.84 35.79 11.44
CA VAL A 4 -22.40 35.50 11.53
C VAL A 4 -22.15 34.23 12.34
N ASN A 5 -22.84 34.06 13.46
CA ASN A 5 -22.75 32.88 14.29
C ASN A 5 -23.21 31.62 13.55
N ASP A 6 -24.28 31.69 12.76
CA ASP A 6 -24.79 30.58 11.98
C ASP A 6 -23.77 30.17 10.89
N VAL A 7 -23.15 31.13 10.22
CA VAL A 7 -22.10 30.87 9.22
C VAL A 7 -20.88 30.24 9.85
N GLU A 8 -20.42 30.74 10.99
CA GLU A 8 -19.30 30.16 11.73
C GLU A 8 -19.56 28.71 12.12
N GLN A 9 -20.77 28.41 12.56
CA GLN A 9 -21.14 27.06 12.95
C GLN A 9 -21.17 26.13 11.74
N LEU A 10 -21.70 26.56 10.60
CA LEU A 10 -21.68 25.77 9.36
C LEU A 10 -20.26 25.47 8.91
N VAL A 11 -19.38 26.46 8.96
CA VAL A 11 -17.98 26.26 8.58
C VAL A 11 -17.30 25.24 9.49
N LYS A 12 -17.57 25.29 10.80
CA LYS A 12 -17.02 24.30 11.75
C LYS A 12 -17.53 22.90 11.47
N GLU A 13 -18.81 22.75 11.17
CA GLU A 13 -19.40 21.44 10.84
C GLU A 13 -18.80 20.87 9.56
N ASP A 14 -18.71 21.67 8.52
CA ASP A 14 -18.08 21.25 7.25
C ASP A 14 -16.61 20.88 7.44
N SER A 15 -15.88 21.63 8.25
CA SER A 15 -14.49 21.31 8.55
C SER A 15 -14.33 19.98 9.28
N ARG A 16 -15.23 19.68 10.21
CA ARG A 16 -15.24 18.38 10.91
C ARG A 16 -15.49 17.24 9.97
N GLU A 17 -16.51 17.36 9.11
CA GLU A 17 -16.83 16.32 8.13
C GLU A 17 -15.67 16.08 7.17
N THR A 18 -15.08 17.15 6.65
CA THR A 18 -13.91 17.05 5.76
C THR A 18 -12.75 16.37 6.47
N ASN A 19 -12.47 16.74 7.72
CA ASN A 19 -11.40 16.12 8.49
C ASN A 19 -11.64 14.64 8.74
N GLN A 20 -12.87 14.24 9.02
CA GLN A 20 -13.23 12.84 9.21
C GLN A 20 -13.06 12.05 7.92
N GLU A 21 -13.49 12.60 6.79
CA GLU A 21 -13.30 11.98 5.48
C GLU A 21 -11.83 11.82 5.14
N LEU A 22 -11.02 12.85 5.39
CA LEU A 22 -9.58 12.79 5.16
C LEU A 22 -8.91 11.72 6.03
N ARG A 23 -9.30 11.59 7.29
CA ARG A 23 -8.77 10.56 8.18
C ARG A 23 -9.14 9.17 7.70
N GLY A 24 -10.38 8.98 7.27
CA GLY A 24 -10.84 7.72 6.70
C GLY A 24 -10.07 7.35 5.44
N THR A 25 -9.90 8.29 4.53
CA THR A 25 -9.13 8.09 3.30
C THR A 25 -7.68 7.78 3.60
N THR A 26 -7.06 8.50 4.56
CA THR A 26 -5.68 8.26 4.96
C THR A 26 -5.51 6.85 5.53
N LYS A 27 -6.45 6.42 6.35
CA LYS A 27 -6.44 5.06 6.91
C LYS A 27 -6.52 4.01 5.81
N ASP A 28 -7.43 4.18 4.87
CA ASP A 28 -7.61 3.25 3.75
C ASP A 28 -6.36 3.16 2.89
N ILE A 29 -5.72 4.30 2.60
CA ILE A 29 -4.47 4.34 1.84
C ILE A 29 -3.36 3.59 2.59
N ARG A 30 -3.23 3.78 3.89
CA ARG A 30 -2.23 3.07 4.69
C ARG A 30 -2.46 1.57 4.67
N GLU A 31 -3.70 1.12 4.78
CA GLU A 31 -4.06 -0.29 4.70
C GLU A 31 -3.72 -0.87 3.31
N ASP A 32 -4.03 -0.14 2.25
CA ASP A 32 -3.71 -0.54 0.88
C ASP A 32 -2.21 -0.62 0.66
N MET A 33 -1.46 0.35 1.19
CA MET A 33 0.01 0.35 1.10
C MET A 33 0.63 -0.84 1.83
N ALA A 34 0.10 -1.18 3.00
CA ALA A 34 0.57 -2.36 3.75
C ALA A 34 0.33 -3.64 2.97
N ARG A 35 -0.85 -3.80 2.37
CA ARG A 35 -1.16 -4.96 1.53
C ARG A 35 -0.26 -5.02 0.31
N LEU A 36 -0.01 -3.90 -0.34
CA LEU A 36 0.88 -3.83 -1.50
C LEU A 36 2.31 -4.20 -1.12
N LYS A 37 2.78 -3.71 0.01
CA LYS A 37 4.11 -4.06 0.53
C LYS A 37 4.25 -5.56 0.74
N ASP A 38 3.26 -6.19 1.38
CA ASP A 38 3.27 -7.64 1.61
C ASP A 38 3.30 -8.41 0.29
N LYS A 39 2.51 -8.00 -0.70
CA LYS A 39 2.52 -8.62 -2.01
C LYS A 39 3.85 -8.49 -2.72
N LEU A 40 4.49 -7.33 -2.61
CA LEU A 40 5.81 -7.12 -3.18
C LEU A 40 6.86 -8.00 -2.52
N GLU A 41 6.84 -8.12 -1.19
CA GLU A 41 7.76 -8.99 -0.46
C GLU A 41 7.59 -10.45 -0.86
N GLN A 42 6.34 -10.92 -1.01
CA GLN A 42 6.05 -12.27 -1.48
C GLN A 42 6.56 -12.49 -2.91
N ALA A 43 6.32 -11.53 -3.81
CA ALA A 43 6.80 -11.63 -5.18
C ALA A 43 8.32 -11.67 -5.26
N MET A 44 9.01 -10.89 -4.44
CA MET A 44 10.46 -10.90 -4.36
C MET A 44 11.00 -12.24 -3.86
N THR A 45 10.37 -12.79 -2.83
CA THR A 45 10.74 -14.11 -2.30
C THR A 45 10.57 -15.20 -3.37
N GLU A 46 9.45 -15.20 -4.06
CA GLU A 46 9.20 -16.15 -5.15
C GLU A 46 10.20 -16.02 -6.28
N LEU A 47 10.57 -14.78 -6.63
CA LEU A 47 11.57 -14.53 -7.64
C LEU A 47 12.94 -15.04 -7.22
N GLU A 48 13.35 -14.81 -5.98
CA GLU A 48 14.61 -15.32 -5.42
C GLU A 48 14.66 -16.83 -5.47
N GLU A 49 13.57 -17.50 -5.10
CA GLU A 49 13.48 -18.97 -5.17
C GLU A 49 13.61 -19.49 -6.61
N LYS A 50 13.00 -18.81 -7.56
CA LYS A 50 13.13 -19.19 -8.98
C LYS A 50 14.55 -19.02 -9.48
N ILE A 51 15.20 -17.94 -9.11
CA ILE A 51 16.60 -17.69 -9.47
C ILE A 51 17.49 -18.78 -8.88
N ASP A 52 17.32 -19.10 -7.60
CA ASP A 52 18.08 -20.15 -6.93
C ASP A 52 17.92 -21.48 -7.61
N LYS A 53 16.70 -21.85 -7.98
CA LYS A 53 16.45 -23.11 -8.70
C LYS A 53 17.15 -23.14 -10.06
N ARG A 54 17.14 -22.04 -10.79
CA ARG A 54 17.83 -21.95 -12.08
C ARG A 54 19.35 -22.08 -11.93
N ILE A 55 19.89 -21.42 -10.91
CA ILE A 55 21.32 -21.50 -10.61
C ILE A 55 21.71 -22.94 -10.26
N LYS A 56 20.94 -23.59 -9.38
CA LYS A 56 21.19 -24.99 -9.01
C LYS A 56 21.16 -25.92 -10.23
N ARG A 57 20.16 -25.75 -11.10
CA ARG A 57 20.08 -26.56 -12.33
C ARG A 57 21.31 -26.36 -13.23
N ALA A 58 21.74 -25.10 -13.36
CA ALA A 58 22.92 -24.81 -14.19
C ALA A 58 24.20 -25.41 -13.60
N LEU A 59 24.30 -25.42 -12.27
CA LEU A 59 25.47 -26.02 -11.59
C LEU A 59 25.44 -27.55 -11.57
N GLU A 60 24.25 -28.13 -11.44
CA GLU A 60 24.10 -29.60 -11.38
C GLU A 60 24.21 -30.26 -12.74
N ASN A 61 23.95 -29.53 -13.81
CA ASN A 61 23.94 -30.10 -15.16
C ASN A 61 24.69 -29.22 -16.17
N PRO A 62 25.94 -28.86 -15.90
CA PRO A 62 26.71 -27.99 -16.81
C PRO A 62 27.00 -28.62 -18.16
N LEU A 63 27.16 -29.94 -18.22
CA LEU A 63 27.46 -30.66 -19.46
C LEU A 63 26.19 -30.94 -20.26
N GLY A 64 25.05 -31.04 -19.60
CA GLY A 64 23.77 -31.21 -20.27
C GLY A 64 23.31 -29.96 -21.00
N ALA A 65 23.86 -28.82 -20.68
CA ALA A 65 23.57 -27.56 -21.35
C ALA A 65 24.41 -27.34 -22.62
N SER A 66 25.39 -28.12 -22.82
CA SER A 66 26.29 -27.99 -23.98
C SER A 66 25.82 -28.76 -25.22
#